data_32686625a4a5edb66c18fa4b40dac18d
#
_entry.id   32686625a4a5edb66c18fa4b40dac18d
#
_cell.length_a   1.000
_cell.length_b   1.000
_cell.length_c   1.000
_cell.angle_alpha   90.00
_cell.angle_beta   90.00
_cell.angle_gamma   90.00
#
_symmetry.space_group_name_H-M   'P 1'
#
loop_
_entity.id
_entity.type
_entity.pdbx_description
1 polymer ?
#
loop_
_entity_poly.entity_id
_entity_poly.type
_entity_poly.pdbx_seq_one_letter_code
_entity_poly.pdbx_strand_id
1 'polypeptide(L)'
;MNRMKNLLLLTLFMSVLPMATRAQEEMTVYEEIDSTYTAISEHLLLFQEDLVQLHALSRFRVDVDIDMPLTEPLLDVVGERMRTLTRAMNSFNARWDAYSQAQQVYIADNDSLLNKLAEIQQMRQIVADTLASRQKQYDQLTAFSKAESFVWGQDKAYRRLYKQAQQYSVSPKLASRLEKVKAEEQALFAQIQTSYSQAKEAAEAFPGLELRMKGIDNKFFELQTVSTKIQEMVYKPFIQRIGDYLIGLAAVAILLMFFNLLNAKIKTVKQAREQAKKMREMMSGQHNYPTI
;
A
#
# COMPACT_ATOMS: atom_id res chain seq x y z
N MET A 1 -20.19 -10.42 -37.25
CA MET A 1 -21.15 -11.40 -37.77
C MET A 1 -20.76 -11.97 -39.16
N ASN A 2 -19.86 -11.38 -39.93
CA ASN A 2 -19.46 -11.89 -41.28
C ASN A 2 -18.32 -12.94 -41.26
N ARG A 3 -17.57 -13.13 -40.16
CA ARG A 3 -16.43 -14.08 -40.09
C ARG A 3 -16.85 -15.53 -39.81
N MET A 4 -18.02 -15.79 -39.22
CA MET A 4 -18.54 -17.14 -39.01
C MET A 4 -19.09 -17.76 -40.30
N LYS A 5 -19.48 -16.98 -41.32
CA LYS A 5 -19.99 -17.51 -42.60
C LYS A 5 -18.90 -18.14 -43.47
N ASN A 6 -17.63 -17.69 -43.32
CA ASN A 6 -16.54 -18.22 -44.13
C ASN A 6 -16.03 -19.59 -43.63
N LEU A 7 -16.21 -19.89 -42.32
CA LEU A 7 -15.85 -21.20 -41.79
C LEU A 7 -16.80 -22.33 -42.18
N LEU A 8 -18.09 -21.98 -42.40
CA LEU A 8 -19.13 -22.94 -42.83
C LEU A 8 -19.02 -23.27 -44.32
N LEU A 9 -18.41 -22.38 -45.12
CA LEU A 9 -18.20 -22.59 -46.56
C LEU A 9 -17.06 -23.58 -46.81
N LEU A 10 -16.04 -23.65 -45.95
CA LEU A 10 -14.91 -24.57 -46.12
C LEU A 10 -15.32 -26.05 -45.89
N THR A 11 -16.28 -26.32 -45.04
CA THR A 11 -16.77 -27.68 -44.73
C THR A 11 -17.76 -28.21 -45.78
N LEU A 12 -18.36 -27.33 -46.60
CA LEU A 12 -19.32 -27.72 -47.62
C LEU A 12 -18.64 -28.06 -48.95
N PHE A 13 -17.37 -27.65 -49.20
CA PHE A 13 -16.68 -27.91 -50.44
C PHE A 13 -16.07 -29.32 -50.61
N MET A 14 -15.98 -30.12 -49.53
CA MET A 14 -15.40 -31.47 -49.55
C MET A 14 -16.33 -32.57 -50.07
N SER A 15 -17.58 -32.29 -50.46
CA SER A 15 -18.54 -33.36 -50.72
C SER A 15 -18.94 -33.64 -52.20
N VAL A 16 -18.38 -32.90 -53.19
CA VAL A 16 -18.80 -33.16 -54.59
C VAL A 16 -17.64 -32.98 -55.56
N LEU A 17 -16.99 -34.10 -55.99
CA LEU A 17 -16.29 -34.12 -57.28
C LEU A 17 -16.23 -35.56 -57.87
N PRO A 18 -16.55 -35.75 -59.15
CA PRO A 18 -16.48 -37.04 -59.81
C PRO A 18 -15.11 -37.32 -60.44
N MET A 19 -14.82 -38.59 -60.56
CA MET A 19 -13.58 -39.20 -61.06
C MET A 19 -13.13 -38.65 -62.43
N ALA A 20 -11.95 -37.99 -62.44
CA ALA A 20 -11.20 -37.76 -63.65
C ALA A 20 -9.70 -38.00 -63.37
N THR A 21 -9.14 -38.93 -64.13
CA THR A 21 -7.73 -39.33 -64.33
C THR A 21 -6.73 -39.10 -63.20
N ARG A 22 -6.13 -40.18 -62.69
CA ARG A 22 -5.19 -40.30 -61.58
C ARG A 22 -4.09 -39.24 -61.51
N ALA A 23 -3.55 -38.80 -62.62
CA ALA A 23 -2.51 -37.78 -62.66
C ALA A 23 -3.03 -36.35 -62.43
N GLN A 24 -4.28 -36.08 -62.76
CA GLN A 24 -4.95 -34.80 -62.52
C GLN A 24 -5.44 -34.73 -61.05
N GLU A 25 -5.84 -35.89 -60.51
CA GLU A 25 -6.22 -36.00 -59.10
C GLU A 25 -5.03 -35.82 -58.17
N GLU A 26 -3.84 -36.37 -58.48
CA GLU A 26 -2.65 -36.15 -57.65
C GLU A 26 -2.19 -34.67 -57.70
N MET A 27 -2.25 -33.98 -58.82
CA MET A 27 -1.87 -32.59 -58.93
C MET A 27 -2.86 -31.67 -58.19
N THR A 28 -4.17 -31.96 -58.26
CA THR A 28 -5.21 -31.23 -57.54
C THR A 28 -5.12 -31.45 -56.02
N VAL A 29 -4.76 -32.65 -55.58
CA VAL A 29 -4.52 -32.97 -54.14
C VAL A 29 -3.32 -32.19 -53.60
N TYR A 30 -2.22 -32.11 -54.32
CA TYR A 30 -1.03 -31.33 -53.95
C TYR A 30 -1.32 -29.85 -53.89
N GLU A 31 -2.06 -29.30 -54.84
CA GLU A 31 -2.49 -27.89 -54.85
C GLU A 31 -3.46 -27.59 -53.69
N GLU A 32 -4.36 -28.51 -53.35
CA GLU A 32 -5.30 -28.38 -52.23
C GLU A 32 -4.59 -28.44 -50.88
N ILE A 33 -3.58 -29.36 -50.74
CA ILE A 33 -2.74 -29.44 -49.54
C ILE A 33 -1.90 -28.16 -49.38
N ASP A 34 -1.27 -27.66 -50.43
CA ASP A 34 -0.48 -26.41 -50.38
C ASP A 34 -1.32 -25.19 -50.03
N SER A 35 -2.52 -25.10 -50.61
CA SER A 35 -3.47 -24.06 -50.27
C SER A 35 -3.94 -24.15 -48.81
N THR A 36 -4.08 -25.36 -48.25
CA THR A 36 -4.44 -25.57 -46.86
C THR A 36 -3.31 -25.14 -45.92
N TYR A 37 -2.06 -25.51 -46.22
CA TYR A 37 -0.89 -25.07 -45.45
C TYR A 37 -0.70 -23.55 -45.51
N THR A 38 -0.94 -22.93 -46.62
CA THR A 38 -0.91 -21.47 -46.78
C THR A 38 -1.98 -20.79 -45.93
N ALA A 39 -3.22 -21.26 -45.96
CA ALA A 39 -4.31 -20.76 -45.12
C ALA A 39 -4.02 -20.91 -43.63
N ILE A 40 -3.48 -22.06 -43.21
CA ILE A 40 -3.06 -22.28 -41.79
C ILE A 40 -1.95 -21.30 -41.42
N SER A 41 -0.94 -21.12 -42.28
CA SER A 41 0.15 -20.19 -42.04
C SER A 41 -0.33 -18.75 -41.88
N GLU A 42 -1.30 -18.29 -42.68
CA GLU A 42 -1.92 -16.97 -42.57
C GLU A 42 -2.69 -16.81 -41.24
N HIS A 43 -3.46 -17.82 -40.85
CA HIS A 43 -4.15 -17.80 -39.56
C HIS A 43 -3.20 -17.77 -38.37
N LEU A 44 -2.08 -18.50 -38.43
CA LEU A 44 -1.04 -18.45 -37.39
C LEU A 44 -0.42 -17.05 -37.28
N LEU A 45 -0.20 -16.37 -38.41
CA LEU A 45 0.27 -14.97 -38.40
C LEU A 45 -0.72 -14.04 -37.73
N LEU A 46 -2.04 -14.19 -37.96
CA LEU A 46 -3.06 -13.39 -37.25
C LEU A 46 -3.06 -13.62 -35.75
N PHE A 47 -2.87 -14.86 -35.29
CA PHE A 47 -2.70 -15.14 -33.87
C PHE A 47 -1.43 -14.50 -33.29
N GLN A 48 -0.34 -14.52 -34.05
CA GLN A 48 0.91 -13.88 -33.65
C GLN A 48 0.74 -12.35 -33.52
N GLU A 49 0.07 -11.72 -34.47
CA GLU A 49 -0.26 -10.27 -34.44
C GLU A 49 -1.14 -9.92 -33.23
N ASP A 50 -2.19 -10.71 -32.96
CA ASP A 50 -3.06 -10.53 -31.80
C ASP A 50 -2.24 -10.59 -30.48
N LEU A 51 -1.28 -11.52 -30.38
CA LEU A 51 -0.39 -11.62 -29.19
C LEU A 51 0.58 -10.45 -29.08
N VAL A 52 1.14 -9.99 -30.19
CA VAL A 52 2.01 -8.80 -30.19
C VAL A 52 1.24 -7.58 -29.67
N GLN A 53 -0.01 -7.40 -30.11
CA GLN A 53 -0.87 -6.33 -29.60
C GLN A 53 -1.20 -6.49 -28.12
N LEU A 54 -1.55 -7.69 -27.67
CA LEU A 54 -1.80 -7.97 -26.26
C LEU A 54 -0.55 -7.74 -25.41
N HIS A 55 0.63 -8.14 -25.90
CA HIS A 55 1.89 -7.88 -25.22
C HIS A 55 2.16 -6.38 -25.08
N ALA A 56 2.01 -5.61 -26.16
CA ALA A 56 2.17 -4.17 -26.13
C ALA A 56 1.21 -3.50 -25.13
N LEU A 57 -0.05 -3.92 -25.11
CA LEU A 57 -1.05 -3.42 -24.17
C LEU A 57 -0.79 -3.85 -22.72
N SER A 58 -0.18 -5.01 -22.49
CA SER A 58 0.15 -5.54 -21.16
C SER A 58 1.35 -4.84 -20.52
N ARG A 59 2.18 -4.14 -21.26
CA ARG A 59 3.38 -3.44 -20.79
C ARG A 59 3.11 -2.07 -20.16
N PHE A 60 1.84 -1.72 -19.85
CA PHE A 60 1.54 -0.49 -19.13
C PHE A 60 2.15 -0.50 -17.73
N ARG A 61 2.50 0.69 -17.23
CA ARG A 61 2.99 0.85 -15.88
C ARG A 61 1.82 0.80 -14.90
N VAL A 62 1.97 0.02 -13.86
CA VAL A 62 1.05 -0.06 -12.70
C VAL A 62 1.53 0.90 -11.61
N ASP A 63 2.85 1.12 -11.55
CA ASP A 63 3.47 2.09 -10.65
C ASP A 63 3.03 3.49 -11.07
N VAL A 64 2.30 4.09 -10.21
CA VAL A 64 1.83 5.47 -10.35
C VAL A 64 3.02 6.39 -10.15
N ASP A 65 3.11 7.44 -10.95
CA ASP A 65 4.04 8.53 -10.71
C ASP A 65 3.93 8.95 -9.24
N ILE A 66 5.04 8.93 -8.56
CA ILE A 66 5.22 9.06 -7.12
C ILE A 66 4.58 10.33 -6.56
N ASP A 67 4.47 11.35 -7.40
CA ASP A 67 3.89 12.66 -7.09
C ASP A 67 2.36 12.67 -7.09
N MET A 68 1.71 11.63 -7.60
CA MET A 68 0.25 11.52 -7.52
C MET A 68 -0.18 10.65 -6.34
N PRO A 69 -1.11 11.12 -5.49
CA PRO A 69 -1.68 10.28 -4.45
C PRO A 69 -2.34 9.05 -5.10
N LEU A 70 -2.10 7.86 -4.55
CA LEU A 70 -2.85 6.65 -4.90
C LEU A 70 -4.32 6.88 -4.54
N THR A 71 -5.05 7.49 -5.46
CA THR A 71 -6.48 7.71 -5.28
C THR A 71 -7.25 6.45 -5.68
N GLU A 72 -8.38 6.18 -5.02
CA GLU A 72 -9.27 5.08 -5.43
C GLU A 72 -9.60 5.14 -6.93
N PRO A 73 -9.95 6.31 -7.53
CA PRO A 73 -10.21 6.38 -8.96
C PRO A 73 -9.06 5.92 -9.85
N LEU A 74 -7.82 6.15 -9.46
CA LEU A 74 -6.66 5.70 -10.23
C LEU A 74 -6.49 4.18 -10.16
N LEU A 75 -6.63 3.60 -8.95
CA LEU A 75 -6.61 2.14 -8.78
C LEU A 75 -7.76 1.48 -9.55
N ASP A 76 -8.93 2.11 -9.60
CA ASP A 76 -10.07 1.62 -10.38
C ASP A 76 -9.78 1.60 -11.89
N VAL A 77 -9.14 2.65 -12.44
CA VAL A 77 -8.73 2.70 -13.85
C VAL A 77 -7.72 1.60 -14.17
N VAL A 78 -6.71 1.41 -13.32
CA VAL A 78 -5.74 0.32 -13.47
C VAL A 78 -6.42 -1.05 -13.37
N GLY A 79 -7.31 -1.22 -12.40
CA GLY A 79 -8.08 -2.45 -12.21
C GLY A 79 -8.98 -2.79 -13.39
N GLU A 80 -9.66 -1.80 -13.99
CA GLU A 80 -10.47 -2.02 -15.19
C GLU A 80 -9.63 -2.41 -16.39
N ARG A 81 -8.47 -1.77 -16.56
CA ARG A 81 -7.52 -2.13 -17.61
C ARG A 81 -7.02 -3.58 -17.45
N MET A 82 -6.69 -3.98 -16.22
CA MET A 82 -6.30 -5.36 -15.91
C MET A 82 -7.42 -6.35 -16.26
N ARG A 83 -8.65 -6.06 -15.83
CA ARG A 83 -9.82 -6.92 -16.17
C ARG A 83 -10.02 -7.06 -17.66
N THR A 84 -9.89 -5.95 -18.41
CA THR A 84 -10.05 -5.94 -19.86
C THR A 84 -8.99 -6.78 -20.56
N LEU A 85 -7.73 -6.65 -20.16
CA LEU A 85 -6.62 -7.43 -20.72
C LEU A 85 -6.72 -8.92 -20.37
N THR A 86 -7.13 -9.24 -19.15
CA THR A 86 -7.37 -10.62 -18.73
C THR A 86 -8.49 -11.28 -19.54
N ARG A 87 -9.60 -10.57 -19.80
CA ARG A 87 -10.68 -11.06 -20.69
C ARG A 87 -10.19 -11.25 -22.11
N ALA A 88 -9.41 -10.32 -22.65
CA ALA A 88 -8.85 -10.43 -24.00
C ALA A 88 -7.92 -11.63 -24.11
N MET A 89 -7.05 -11.86 -23.12
CA MET A 89 -6.16 -13.04 -23.09
C MET A 89 -6.93 -14.35 -22.98
N ASN A 90 -7.96 -14.40 -22.14
CA ASN A 90 -8.84 -15.58 -22.03
C ASN A 90 -9.58 -15.86 -23.36
N SER A 91 -10.08 -14.84 -24.02
CA SER A 91 -10.70 -14.96 -25.35
C SER A 91 -9.70 -15.44 -26.40
N PHE A 92 -8.49 -14.91 -26.39
CA PHE A 92 -7.40 -15.40 -27.23
C PHE A 92 -7.11 -16.88 -26.99
N ASN A 93 -6.93 -17.27 -25.73
CA ASN A 93 -6.65 -18.65 -25.36
C ASN A 93 -7.73 -19.61 -25.87
N ALA A 94 -9.00 -19.27 -25.67
CA ALA A 94 -10.11 -20.12 -26.15
C ALA A 94 -10.10 -20.27 -27.68
N ARG A 95 -9.85 -19.21 -28.43
CA ARG A 95 -9.73 -19.26 -29.90
C ARG A 95 -8.52 -20.08 -30.35
N TRP A 96 -7.39 -19.85 -29.72
CA TRP A 96 -6.14 -20.56 -30.00
C TRP A 96 -6.26 -22.05 -29.75
N ASP A 97 -6.74 -22.44 -28.55
CA ASP A 97 -6.85 -23.84 -28.18
C ASP A 97 -7.79 -24.62 -29.12
N ALA A 98 -8.94 -24.01 -29.51
CA ALA A 98 -9.86 -24.57 -30.48
C ALA A 98 -9.20 -24.71 -31.88
N TYR A 99 -8.48 -23.68 -32.34
CA TYR A 99 -7.86 -23.67 -33.66
C TYR A 99 -6.71 -24.66 -33.73
N SER A 100 -5.78 -24.62 -32.77
CA SER A 100 -4.60 -25.49 -32.75
C SER A 100 -4.99 -26.98 -32.65
N GLN A 101 -6.04 -27.29 -31.88
CA GLN A 101 -6.57 -28.64 -31.80
C GLN A 101 -7.19 -29.10 -33.14
N ALA A 102 -7.96 -28.24 -33.81
CA ALA A 102 -8.60 -28.53 -35.10
C ALA A 102 -7.56 -28.75 -36.22
N GLN A 103 -6.43 -28.05 -36.17
CA GLN A 103 -5.38 -28.11 -37.21
C GLN A 103 -4.19 -29.00 -36.83
N GLN A 104 -4.25 -29.73 -35.73
CA GLN A 104 -3.14 -30.48 -35.16
C GLN A 104 -2.47 -31.44 -36.17
N VAL A 105 -3.25 -32.14 -36.99
CA VAL A 105 -2.76 -33.09 -37.98
C VAL A 105 -1.92 -32.41 -39.04
N TYR A 106 -2.39 -31.27 -39.61
CA TYR A 106 -1.66 -30.55 -40.63
C TYR A 106 -0.40 -29.86 -40.09
N ILE A 107 -0.48 -29.37 -38.85
CA ILE A 107 0.67 -28.72 -38.21
C ILE A 107 1.79 -29.74 -37.89
N ALA A 108 1.41 -30.93 -37.45
CA ALA A 108 2.39 -31.98 -37.08
C ALA A 108 3.21 -32.46 -38.28
N ASP A 109 2.69 -32.39 -39.50
CA ASP A 109 3.32 -32.84 -40.70
C ASP A 109 4.18 -31.76 -41.42
N ASN A 110 4.26 -30.55 -40.84
CA ASN A 110 4.94 -29.40 -41.45
C ASN A 110 5.84 -28.67 -40.48
N ASP A 111 7.16 -28.79 -40.64
CA ASP A 111 8.17 -28.19 -39.76
C ASP A 111 8.04 -26.64 -39.65
N SER A 112 7.67 -25.98 -40.74
CA SER A 112 7.47 -24.52 -40.74
C SER A 112 6.29 -24.10 -39.89
N LEU A 113 5.18 -24.85 -39.93
CA LEU A 113 4.02 -24.62 -39.10
C LEU A 113 4.29 -24.97 -37.63
N LEU A 114 5.07 -26.05 -37.36
CA LEU A 114 5.52 -26.39 -36.01
C LEU A 114 6.36 -25.26 -35.39
N ASN A 115 7.27 -24.66 -36.15
CA ASN A 115 8.08 -23.56 -35.65
C ASN A 115 7.22 -22.34 -35.32
N LYS A 116 6.27 -21.95 -36.18
CA LYS A 116 5.32 -20.88 -35.91
C LYS A 116 4.44 -21.15 -34.68
N LEU A 117 3.99 -22.39 -34.51
CA LEU A 117 3.24 -22.80 -33.34
C LEU A 117 4.07 -22.63 -32.05
N ALA A 118 5.34 -23.05 -32.08
CA ALA A 118 6.26 -22.88 -30.95
C ALA A 118 6.49 -21.39 -30.62
N GLU A 119 6.66 -20.54 -31.61
CA GLU A 119 6.79 -19.09 -31.43
C GLU A 119 5.53 -18.48 -30.78
N ILE A 120 4.34 -18.86 -31.25
CA ILE A 120 3.06 -18.40 -30.67
C ILE A 120 2.92 -18.87 -29.23
N GLN A 121 3.27 -20.13 -28.92
CA GLN A 121 3.24 -20.66 -27.56
C GLN A 121 4.21 -19.91 -26.65
N GLN A 122 5.42 -19.61 -27.10
CA GLN A 122 6.39 -18.82 -26.35
C GLN A 122 5.87 -17.40 -26.10
N MET A 123 5.35 -16.72 -27.10
CA MET A 123 4.78 -15.37 -26.96
C MET A 123 3.57 -15.38 -26.01
N ARG A 124 2.70 -16.39 -26.11
CA ARG A 124 1.56 -16.59 -25.20
C ARG A 124 2.02 -16.65 -23.74
N GLN A 125 3.09 -17.40 -23.48
CA GLN A 125 3.66 -17.48 -22.13
C GLN A 125 4.21 -16.13 -21.66
N ILE A 126 4.95 -15.41 -22.50
CA ILE A 126 5.47 -14.07 -22.19
C ILE A 126 4.34 -13.10 -21.81
N VAL A 127 3.24 -13.11 -22.58
CA VAL A 127 2.08 -12.23 -22.29
C VAL A 127 1.43 -12.65 -20.97
N ALA A 128 1.24 -13.94 -20.72
CA ALA A 128 0.67 -14.45 -19.49
C ALA A 128 1.51 -14.05 -18.26
N ASP A 129 2.83 -14.24 -18.33
CA ASP A 129 3.75 -13.87 -17.25
C ASP A 129 3.77 -12.36 -17.00
N THR A 130 3.70 -11.56 -18.08
CA THR A 130 3.60 -10.11 -17.97
C THR A 130 2.31 -9.69 -17.26
N LEU A 131 1.18 -10.26 -17.64
CA LEU A 131 -0.11 -9.97 -17.00
C LEU A 131 -0.13 -10.42 -15.54
N ALA A 132 0.40 -11.60 -15.22
CA ALA A 132 0.51 -12.08 -13.85
C ALA A 132 1.37 -11.15 -12.99
N SER A 133 2.50 -10.67 -13.53
CA SER A 133 3.36 -9.70 -12.86
C SER A 133 2.63 -8.38 -12.60
N ARG A 134 1.87 -7.87 -13.58
CA ARG A 134 1.08 -6.64 -13.43
C ARG A 134 -0.06 -6.81 -12.43
N GLN A 135 -0.73 -7.96 -12.42
CA GLN A 135 -1.76 -8.27 -11.44
C GLN A 135 -1.18 -8.24 -10.02
N LYS A 136 -0.04 -8.91 -9.81
CA LYS A 136 0.63 -8.89 -8.50
C LYS A 136 0.96 -7.46 -8.04
N GLN A 137 1.49 -6.63 -8.93
CA GLN A 137 1.78 -5.22 -8.63
C GLN A 137 0.51 -4.44 -8.27
N TYR A 138 -0.58 -4.62 -9.01
CA TYR A 138 -1.86 -3.99 -8.74
C TYR A 138 -2.43 -4.42 -7.38
N ASP A 139 -2.36 -5.71 -7.05
CA ASP A 139 -2.83 -6.25 -5.78
C ASP A 139 -2.04 -5.67 -4.60
N GLN A 140 -0.71 -5.53 -4.74
CA GLN A 140 0.16 -4.91 -3.73
C GLN A 140 -0.20 -3.42 -3.51
N LEU A 141 -0.38 -2.63 -4.59
CA LEU A 141 -0.79 -1.23 -4.49
C LEU A 141 -2.17 -1.08 -3.87
N THR A 142 -3.10 -1.96 -4.22
CA THR A 142 -4.45 -1.97 -3.62
C THR A 142 -4.40 -2.33 -2.14
N ALA A 143 -3.58 -3.30 -1.76
CA ALA A 143 -3.35 -3.66 -0.36
C ALA A 143 -2.74 -2.51 0.43
N PHE A 144 -1.75 -1.81 -0.14
CA PHE A 144 -1.17 -0.61 0.47
C PHE A 144 -2.22 0.48 0.71
N SER A 145 -3.01 0.83 -0.30
CA SER A 145 -4.05 1.87 -0.19
C SER A 145 -5.10 1.54 0.86
N LYS A 146 -5.54 0.27 0.92
CA LYS A 146 -6.47 -0.20 1.96
C LYS A 146 -5.86 -0.14 3.35
N ALA A 147 -4.62 -0.59 3.50
CA ALA A 147 -3.91 -0.58 4.77
C ALA A 147 -3.68 0.85 5.27
N GLU A 148 -3.27 1.77 4.39
CA GLU A 148 -3.11 3.19 4.69
C GLU A 148 -4.44 3.79 5.18
N SER A 149 -5.52 3.63 4.41
CA SER A 149 -6.85 4.13 4.77
C SER A 149 -7.34 3.55 6.09
N PHE A 150 -7.07 2.28 6.34
CA PHE A 150 -7.44 1.62 7.59
C PHE A 150 -6.69 2.22 8.78
N VAL A 151 -5.35 2.36 8.71
CA VAL A 151 -4.54 2.93 9.80
C VAL A 151 -4.94 4.37 10.11
N TRP A 152 -5.12 5.20 9.07
CA TRP A 152 -5.55 6.60 9.24
C TRP A 152 -6.97 6.72 9.78
N GLY A 153 -7.86 5.79 9.47
CA GLY A 153 -9.25 5.79 9.91
C GLY A 153 -9.46 5.51 11.40
N GLN A 154 -8.44 5.06 12.15
CA GLN A 154 -8.61 4.57 13.53
C GLN A 154 -8.70 5.65 14.60
N ASP A 155 -8.50 6.91 14.29
CA ASP A 155 -8.51 8.00 15.27
C ASP A 155 -9.78 8.06 16.14
N LYS A 156 -10.95 7.92 15.51
CA LYS A 156 -12.22 7.98 16.24
C LYS A 156 -12.38 6.81 17.20
N ALA A 157 -11.98 5.61 16.76
CA ALA A 157 -12.04 4.41 17.58
C ALA A 157 -11.11 4.53 18.81
N TYR A 158 -9.86 4.96 18.60
CA TYR A 158 -8.89 5.15 19.68
C TYR A 158 -9.30 6.25 20.65
N ARG A 159 -9.81 7.40 20.17
CA ARG A 159 -10.33 8.45 21.06
C ARG A 159 -11.51 7.95 21.90
N ARG A 160 -12.40 7.12 21.34
CA ARG A 160 -13.50 6.50 22.08
C ARG A 160 -12.97 5.56 23.16
N LEU A 161 -12.10 4.61 22.79
CA LEU A 161 -11.52 3.63 23.72
C LEU A 161 -10.73 4.31 24.85
N TYR A 162 -9.93 5.32 24.52
CA TYR A 162 -9.17 6.08 25.51
C TYR A 162 -10.10 6.79 26.53
N LYS A 163 -11.17 7.47 26.06
CA LYS A 163 -12.15 8.10 26.96
C LYS A 163 -12.85 7.07 27.84
N GLN A 164 -13.24 5.93 27.28
CA GLN A 164 -13.88 4.84 28.04
C GLN A 164 -12.93 4.26 29.09
N ALA A 165 -11.68 4.01 28.73
CA ALA A 165 -10.66 3.54 29.66
C ALA A 165 -10.46 4.53 30.80
N GLN A 166 -10.35 5.84 30.53
CA GLN A 166 -10.29 6.89 31.54
C GLN A 166 -11.51 6.87 32.48
N GLN A 167 -12.72 6.78 31.92
CA GLN A 167 -13.94 6.74 32.72
C GLN A 167 -14.00 5.50 33.63
N TYR A 168 -13.58 4.33 33.14
CA TYR A 168 -13.67 3.08 33.87
C TYR A 168 -12.51 2.91 34.87
N SER A 169 -11.39 3.60 34.69
CA SER A 169 -10.28 3.60 35.64
C SER A 169 -10.59 4.36 36.94
N VAL A 170 -11.73 5.06 37.03
CA VAL A 170 -12.09 5.91 38.17
C VAL A 170 -12.64 5.11 39.36
N SER A 171 -13.28 3.97 39.12
CA SER A 171 -13.97 3.20 40.14
C SER A 171 -13.64 1.71 40.08
N PRO A 172 -13.39 1.05 41.21
CA PRO A 172 -13.13 -0.40 41.28
C PRO A 172 -14.34 -1.20 40.76
N LYS A 173 -15.57 -0.69 40.92
CA LYS A 173 -16.79 -1.33 40.42
C LYS A 173 -16.82 -1.43 38.87
N LEU A 174 -15.99 -0.65 38.19
CA LEU A 174 -15.90 -0.61 36.73
C LEU A 174 -14.69 -1.37 36.16
N ALA A 175 -13.92 -2.05 37.03
CA ALA A 175 -12.72 -2.79 36.61
C ALA A 175 -13.02 -3.81 35.47
N SER A 176 -14.12 -4.55 35.58
CA SER A 176 -14.50 -5.50 34.51
C SER A 176 -14.82 -4.84 33.18
N ARG A 177 -15.32 -3.59 33.20
CA ARG A 177 -15.55 -2.81 31.98
C ARG A 177 -14.23 -2.27 31.42
N LEU A 178 -13.31 -1.88 32.28
CA LEU A 178 -11.96 -1.48 31.85
C LEU A 178 -11.24 -2.62 31.13
N GLU A 179 -11.29 -3.83 31.70
CA GLU A 179 -10.68 -5.00 31.05
C GLU A 179 -11.33 -5.33 29.68
N LYS A 180 -12.64 -5.14 29.53
CA LYS A 180 -13.30 -5.29 28.23
C LYS A 180 -12.81 -4.26 27.21
N VAL A 181 -12.61 -3.00 27.63
CA VAL A 181 -12.07 -1.95 26.74
C VAL A 181 -10.63 -2.26 26.34
N LYS A 182 -9.80 -2.77 27.27
CA LYS A 182 -8.44 -3.20 26.94
C LYS A 182 -8.41 -4.36 25.95
N ALA A 183 -9.30 -5.34 26.12
CA ALA A 183 -9.42 -6.45 25.17
C ALA A 183 -9.89 -5.99 23.79
N GLU A 184 -10.88 -5.06 23.71
CA GLU A 184 -11.34 -4.46 22.45
C GLU A 184 -10.19 -3.69 21.78
N GLU A 185 -9.43 -2.92 22.54
CA GLU A 185 -8.27 -2.18 22.06
C GLU A 185 -7.19 -3.11 21.53
N GLN A 186 -6.85 -4.15 22.28
CA GLN A 186 -5.83 -5.13 21.86
C GLN A 186 -6.20 -5.84 20.56
N ALA A 187 -7.48 -6.21 20.38
CA ALA A 187 -7.97 -6.80 19.14
C ALA A 187 -7.86 -5.81 17.96
N LEU A 188 -8.20 -4.54 18.20
CA LEU A 188 -8.07 -3.48 17.18
C LEU A 188 -6.61 -3.21 16.82
N PHE A 189 -5.73 -3.15 17.84
CA PHE A 189 -4.29 -2.93 17.61
C PHE A 189 -3.65 -4.06 16.80
N ALA A 190 -4.04 -5.31 17.05
CA ALA A 190 -3.58 -6.45 16.26
C ALA A 190 -3.97 -6.32 14.78
N GLN A 191 -5.18 -5.82 14.47
CA GLN A 191 -5.61 -5.54 13.09
C GLN A 191 -4.78 -4.40 12.46
N ILE A 192 -4.51 -3.34 13.22
CA ILE A 192 -3.65 -2.23 12.77
C ILE A 192 -2.24 -2.73 12.48
N GLN A 193 -1.68 -3.57 13.34
CA GLN A 193 -0.36 -4.14 13.15
C GLN A 193 -0.28 -5.02 11.89
N THR A 194 -1.32 -5.82 11.63
CA THR A 194 -1.43 -6.60 10.40
C THR A 194 -1.47 -5.70 9.16
N SER A 195 -2.31 -4.67 9.19
CA SER A 195 -2.41 -3.71 8.07
C SER A 195 -1.11 -2.93 7.87
N TYR A 196 -0.46 -2.52 8.95
CA TYR A 196 0.85 -1.87 8.90
C TYR A 196 1.91 -2.76 8.24
N SER A 197 1.96 -4.05 8.60
CA SER A 197 2.90 -5.02 8.00
C SER A 197 2.63 -5.20 6.50
N GLN A 198 1.36 -5.26 6.09
CA GLN A 198 0.98 -5.33 4.67
C GLN A 198 1.39 -4.07 3.89
N ALA A 199 1.21 -2.88 4.49
CA ALA A 199 1.66 -1.64 3.88
C ALA A 199 3.18 -1.60 3.71
N LYS A 200 3.92 -2.07 4.72
CA LYS A 200 5.38 -2.13 4.68
C LYS A 200 5.90 -3.07 3.60
N GLU A 201 5.35 -4.27 3.50
CA GLU A 201 5.69 -5.24 2.45
C GLU A 201 5.43 -4.68 1.04
N ALA A 202 4.29 -4.00 0.85
CA ALA A 202 3.97 -3.35 -0.41
C ALA A 202 4.93 -2.18 -0.72
N ALA A 203 5.32 -1.39 0.28
CA ALA A 203 6.26 -0.28 0.11
C ALA A 203 7.67 -0.76 -0.26
N GLU A 204 8.11 -1.92 0.25
CA GLU A 204 9.39 -2.52 -0.13
C GLU A 204 9.43 -2.91 -1.63
N ALA A 205 8.28 -3.31 -2.20
CA ALA A 205 8.17 -3.61 -3.62
C ALA A 205 8.11 -2.37 -4.53
N PHE A 206 7.76 -1.20 -3.97
CA PHE A 206 7.59 0.05 -4.71
C PHE A 206 8.31 1.21 -3.99
N PRO A 207 9.55 1.52 -4.39
CA PRO A 207 10.34 2.60 -3.76
C PRO A 207 9.61 3.95 -3.69
N GLY A 208 8.71 4.21 -4.63
CA GLY A 208 7.89 5.42 -4.63
C GLY A 208 6.88 5.56 -3.49
N LEU A 209 6.60 4.50 -2.75
CA LEU A 209 5.72 4.55 -1.59
C LEU A 209 6.44 4.93 -0.29
N GLU A 210 7.78 5.13 -0.30
CA GLU A 210 8.55 5.41 0.92
C GLU A 210 8.05 6.62 1.70
N LEU A 211 7.73 7.71 1.00
CA LEU A 211 7.25 8.94 1.66
C LEU A 211 5.89 8.71 2.34
N ARG A 212 5.00 7.99 1.68
CA ARG A 212 3.69 7.63 2.24
C ARG A 212 3.84 6.64 3.39
N MET A 213 4.77 5.69 3.27
CA MET A 213 5.06 4.74 4.35
C MET A 213 5.56 5.45 5.60
N LYS A 214 6.41 6.49 5.49
CA LYS A 214 6.80 7.34 6.63
C LYS A 214 5.58 8.00 7.31
N GLY A 215 4.58 8.41 6.53
CA GLY A 215 3.32 8.90 7.08
C GLY A 215 2.56 7.84 7.88
N ILE A 216 2.50 6.63 7.36
CA ILE A 216 1.90 5.47 8.05
C ILE A 216 2.70 5.12 9.30
N ASP A 217 4.05 5.12 9.25
CA ASP A 217 4.94 4.89 10.39
C ASP A 217 4.62 5.85 11.54
N ASN A 218 4.58 7.15 11.25
CA ASN A 218 4.26 8.17 12.24
C ASN A 218 2.88 7.92 12.87
N LYS A 219 1.88 7.59 12.04
CA LYS A 219 0.53 7.31 12.52
C LYS A 219 0.47 6.03 13.35
N PHE A 220 1.15 4.98 12.93
CA PHE A 220 1.25 3.74 13.68
C PHE A 220 1.86 3.96 15.08
N PHE A 221 2.97 4.70 15.17
CA PHE A 221 3.61 5.03 16.47
C PHE A 221 2.72 5.91 17.35
N GLU A 222 1.95 6.85 16.76
CA GLU A 222 0.96 7.61 17.51
C GLU A 222 -0.09 6.68 18.14
N LEU A 223 -0.68 5.79 17.34
CA LEU A 223 -1.67 4.82 17.80
C LEU A 223 -1.09 3.84 18.82
N GLN A 224 0.14 3.38 18.64
CA GLN A 224 0.86 2.54 19.59
C GLN A 224 1.05 3.25 20.95
N THR A 225 1.39 4.54 20.92
CA THR A 225 1.53 5.34 22.14
C THR A 225 0.21 5.43 22.89
N VAL A 226 -0.92 5.60 22.18
CA VAL A 226 -2.25 5.63 22.81
C VAL A 226 -2.64 4.23 23.31
N SER A 227 -2.33 3.19 22.56
CA SER A 227 -2.52 1.78 22.94
C SER A 227 -1.83 1.49 24.28
N THR A 228 -0.54 1.79 24.38
CA THR A 228 0.22 1.62 25.62
C THR A 228 -0.44 2.35 26.79
N LYS A 229 -0.86 3.60 26.59
CA LYS A 229 -1.57 4.36 27.64
C LYS A 229 -2.86 3.70 28.08
N ILE A 230 -3.64 3.10 27.16
CA ILE A 230 -4.88 2.39 27.50
C ILE A 230 -4.56 1.12 28.30
N GLN A 231 -3.56 0.35 27.87
CA GLN A 231 -3.17 -0.90 28.52
C GLN A 231 -2.60 -0.67 29.92
N GLU A 232 -1.87 0.42 30.14
CA GLU A 232 -1.32 0.80 31.44
C GLU A 232 -2.36 1.42 32.38
N MET A 233 -3.56 1.78 31.90
CA MET A 233 -4.61 2.32 32.79
C MET A 233 -5.05 1.27 33.79
N VAL A 234 -4.89 1.60 35.07
CA VAL A 234 -5.36 0.83 36.17
C VAL A 234 -6.19 1.71 37.10
N TYR A 235 -7.07 1.08 37.86
CA TYR A 235 -7.76 1.81 38.92
C TYR A 235 -6.74 2.28 39.95
N LYS A 236 -6.65 3.61 40.17
CA LYS A 236 -5.86 4.19 41.26
C LYS A 236 -6.81 4.61 42.39
N PRO A 237 -6.63 4.10 43.63
CA PRO A 237 -7.39 4.54 44.78
C PRO A 237 -7.33 6.06 44.96
N PHE A 238 -8.39 6.64 45.52
CA PHE A 238 -8.48 8.09 45.73
C PHE A 238 -7.26 8.66 46.48
N ILE A 239 -6.74 7.92 47.46
CA ILE A 239 -5.55 8.31 48.23
C ILE A 239 -4.30 8.44 47.33
N GLN A 240 -4.11 7.56 46.37
CA GLN A 240 -2.97 7.67 45.45
C GLN A 240 -3.11 8.85 44.50
N ARG A 241 -4.33 9.17 44.08
CA ARG A 241 -4.58 10.36 43.21
C ARG A 241 -4.29 11.66 43.96
N ILE A 242 -4.75 11.76 45.21
CA ILE A 242 -4.43 12.92 46.05
C ILE A 242 -2.93 12.98 46.33
N GLY A 243 -2.26 11.85 46.55
CA GLY A 243 -0.82 11.80 46.72
C GLY A 243 -0.05 12.40 45.54
N ASP A 244 -0.43 12.05 44.30
CA ASP A 244 0.17 12.60 43.10
C ASP A 244 -0.01 14.15 42.99
N TYR A 245 -1.19 14.68 43.39
CA TYR A 245 -1.45 16.13 43.47
C TYR A 245 -0.72 16.81 44.62
N LEU A 246 -0.63 16.16 45.78
CA LEU A 246 0.07 16.70 46.94
C LEU A 246 1.58 16.81 46.71
N ILE A 247 2.18 15.84 46.01
CA ILE A 247 3.58 15.90 45.59
C ILE A 247 3.80 17.08 44.63
N GLY A 248 2.91 17.28 43.66
CA GLY A 248 2.98 18.43 42.76
C GLY A 248 2.83 19.76 43.51
N LEU A 249 1.90 19.88 44.46
CA LEU A 249 1.72 21.07 45.30
C LEU A 249 2.92 21.32 46.20
N ALA A 250 3.50 20.28 46.80
CA ALA A 250 4.71 20.38 47.59
C ALA A 250 5.91 20.87 46.76
N ALA A 251 6.08 20.37 45.54
CA ALA A 251 7.13 20.86 44.66
C ALA A 251 6.98 22.34 44.30
N VAL A 252 5.74 22.81 44.02
CA VAL A 252 5.47 24.22 43.80
C VAL A 252 5.72 25.06 45.04
N ALA A 253 5.33 24.58 46.24
CA ALA A 253 5.58 25.27 47.48
C ALA A 253 7.09 25.41 47.79
N ILE A 254 7.88 24.36 47.53
CA ILE A 254 9.33 24.39 47.68
C ILE A 254 9.95 25.42 46.70
N LEU A 255 9.50 25.46 45.43
CA LEU A 255 9.95 26.47 44.46
C LEU A 255 9.63 27.90 44.93
N LEU A 256 8.43 28.13 45.46
CA LEU A 256 8.03 29.45 45.96
C LEU A 256 8.87 29.84 47.20
N MET A 257 9.14 28.90 48.13
CA MET A 257 10.05 29.16 49.25
C MET A 257 11.46 29.51 48.78
N PHE A 258 11.97 28.79 47.79
CA PHE A 258 13.29 29.07 47.21
C PHE A 258 13.34 30.47 46.55
N PHE A 259 12.32 30.87 45.80
CA PHE A 259 12.22 32.23 45.25
C PHE A 259 12.13 33.30 46.34
N ASN A 260 11.39 33.06 47.44
CA ASN A 260 11.32 33.99 48.52
C ASN A 260 12.69 34.16 49.25
N LEU A 261 13.41 33.07 49.47
CA LEU A 261 14.75 33.08 50.06
C LEU A 261 15.77 33.83 49.15
N LEU A 262 15.68 33.61 47.84
CA LEU A 262 16.53 34.35 46.88
C LEU A 262 16.19 35.84 46.90
N ASN A 263 14.95 36.25 46.91
CA ASN A 263 14.50 37.64 46.98
C ASN A 263 14.95 38.30 48.33
N ALA A 264 14.88 37.55 49.44
CA ALA A 264 15.35 38.03 50.71
C ALA A 264 16.88 38.25 50.71
N LYS A 265 17.66 37.30 50.15
CA LYS A 265 19.11 37.49 49.95
C LYS A 265 19.47 38.68 49.05
N ILE A 266 18.75 38.86 47.98
CA ILE A 266 18.96 40.00 47.06
C ILE A 266 18.70 41.33 47.79
N LYS A 267 17.62 41.39 48.61
CA LYS A 267 17.34 42.58 49.44
C LYS A 267 18.42 42.86 50.48
N THR A 268 18.91 41.84 51.20
CA THR A 268 19.97 42.01 52.19
C THR A 268 21.31 42.44 51.52
N VAL A 269 21.63 41.91 50.37
CA VAL A 269 22.84 42.32 49.59
C VAL A 269 22.72 43.78 49.09
N LYS A 270 21.53 44.19 48.63
CA LYS A 270 21.25 45.59 48.27
C LYS A 270 21.42 46.50 49.44
N GLN A 271 20.81 46.19 50.61
CA GLN A 271 20.92 46.97 51.83
C GLN A 271 22.39 47.07 52.32
N ALA A 272 23.12 45.98 52.29
CA ALA A 272 24.56 45.98 52.66
C ALA A 272 25.41 46.87 51.72
N ARG A 273 25.10 46.85 50.42
CA ARG A 273 25.79 47.75 49.45
C ARG A 273 25.43 49.22 49.67
N GLU A 274 24.17 49.56 49.98
CA GLU A 274 23.76 50.93 50.30
C GLU A 274 24.39 51.41 51.61
N GLN A 275 24.47 50.55 52.65
CA GLN A 275 25.16 50.88 53.89
C GLN A 275 26.65 51.08 53.66
N ALA A 276 27.33 50.23 52.88
CA ALA A 276 28.74 50.38 52.52
C ALA A 276 28.98 51.67 51.71
N LYS A 277 28.04 52.04 50.85
CA LYS A 277 28.14 53.32 50.12
C LYS A 277 27.99 54.54 51.06
N LYS A 278 27.02 54.53 51.95
CA LYS A 278 26.84 55.57 52.99
C LYS A 278 28.07 55.71 53.91
N MET A 279 28.67 54.60 54.34
CA MET A 279 29.93 54.61 55.09
C MET A 279 31.07 55.23 54.33
N ARG A 280 31.25 54.90 53.06
CA ARG A 280 32.29 55.51 52.21
C ARG A 280 32.08 57.02 52.03
N GLU A 281 30.83 57.46 51.84
CA GLU A 281 30.48 58.87 51.76
C GLU A 281 30.75 59.63 53.05
N MET A 282 30.46 59.02 54.23
CA MET A 282 30.82 59.60 55.53
C MET A 282 32.36 59.68 55.75
N MET A 283 33.09 58.67 55.34
CA MET A 283 34.54 58.67 55.49
C MET A 283 35.24 59.62 54.51
N SER A 284 34.67 59.87 53.31
CA SER A 284 35.17 60.87 52.36
C SER A 284 34.87 62.32 52.77
N GLY A 285 33.76 62.54 53.54
CA GLY A 285 33.41 63.85 54.08
C GLY A 285 34.25 64.31 55.26
N GLN A 286 35.02 63.39 55.94
CA GLN A 286 35.86 63.73 57.09
C GLN A 286 37.27 64.26 56.66
N HIS A 287 37.62 64.30 55.37
CA HIS A 287 38.93 64.77 54.91
C HIS A 287 38.95 66.29 54.54
N ASN A 288 37.87 67.02 54.79
CA ASN A 288 37.84 68.49 54.61
C ASN A 288 37.94 69.23 55.98
N TYR A 289 39.02 69.04 56.72
CA TYR A 289 39.37 69.99 57.75
C TYR A 289 40.24 71.08 57.11
N PRO A 290 39.95 72.35 57.30
CA PRO A 290 40.80 73.45 56.83
C PRO A 290 42.06 73.43 57.71
N THR A 291 43.21 73.28 57.08
CA THR A 291 44.50 73.57 57.68
C THR A 291 44.59 75.05 57.91
N ILE A 292 44.70 75.45 59.17
CA ILE A 292 45.03 76.78 59.62
C ILE A 292 46.52 76.97 59.42
#